data_bafd5c779cf3c08f6fb0ffaec0ecd246
#
_entry.id   bafd5c779cf3c08f6fb0ffaec0ecd246
#
_cell.length_a   1.000
_cell.length_b   1.000
_cell.length_c   1.000
_cell.angle_alpha   90.00
_cell.angle_beta   90.00
_cell.angle_gamma   90.00
#
_symmetry.space_group_name_H-M   'P 1'
#
loop_
_entity.id
_entity.type
_entity.pdbx_description
1 polymer ?
#
loop_
_entity_poly.entity_id
_entity_poly.type
_entity_poly.pdbx_seq_one_letter_code
_entity_poly.pdbx_strand_id
1 'polypeptide(L)' 'MGREKEGYRENLELLNMRFPDHDMLTAEEVLQVTGFECKKTVRKHLGQHFCGHRISKVHVARFMCG' A
#
# COMPACT_ATOMS: atom_id res chain seq x y z
N MET A 1 16.25 -16.93 3.71
CA MET A 1 16.03 -15.96 2.79
C MET A 1 14.61 -15.86 2.31
N GLY A 2 14.06 -14.77 2.49
CA GLY A 2 12.72 -14.56 2.04
C GLY A 2 12.65 -14.41 0.53
N ARG A 3 11.60 -14.94 -0.02
CA ARG A 3 11.32 -14.74 -1.43
C ARG A 3 10.20 -13.75 -1.54
N GLU A 4 10.30 -12.82 -2.46
CA GLU A 4 9.23 -11.86 -2.66
C GLU A 4 7.96 -12.61 -3.07
N LYS A 5 6.82 -12.13 -2.58
CA LYS A 5 5.56 -12.70 -3.00
C LYS A 5 5.35 -12.40 -4.48
N GLU A 6 4.69 -13.33 -5.15
CA GLU A 6 4.37 -13.15 -6.54
C GLU A 6 3.52 -11.89 -6.71
N GLY A 7 3.91 -11.04 -7.63
CA GLY A 7 3.20 -9.79 -7.88
C GLY A 7 3.65 -8.62 -7.02
N TYR A 8 4.49 -8.85 -6.02
CA TYR A 8 4.94 -7.78 -5.13
C TYR A 8 5.65 -6.68 -5.91
N ARG A 9 6.61 -7.05 -6.74
CA ARG A 9 7.39 -6.08 -7.50
C ARG A 9 6.52 -5.31 -8.48
N GLU A 10 5.59 -6.00 -9.11
CA GLU A 10 4.67 -5.36 -10.04
C GLU A 10 3.77 -4.37 -9.34
N ASN A 11 3.28 -4.72 -8.15
CA ASN A 11 2.46 -3.82 -7.36
C ASN A 11 3.25 -2.60 -6.93
N LEU A 12 4.51 -2.79 -6.54
CA LEU A 12 5.35 -1.68 -6.12
C LEU A 12 5.62 -0.73 -7.29
N GLU A 13 5.88 -1.29 -8.46
CA GLU A 13 6.07 -0.47 -9.66
C GLU A 13 4.82 0.31 -10.01
N LEU A 14 3.66 -0.31 -9.89
CA LEU A 14 2.39 0.37 -10.13
C LEU A 14 2.23 1.55 -9.19
N LEU A 15 2.52 1.34 -7.91
CA LEU A 15 2.41 2.41 -6.93
C LEU A 15 3.39 3.54 -7.23
N ASN A 16 4.59 3.19 -7.67
CA ASN A 16 5.58 4.20 -8.03
C ASN A 16 5.16 5.00 -9.25
N MET A 17 4.47 4.36 -10.18
CA MET A 17 3.96 5.04 -11.37
C MET A 17 2.81 5.99 -11.04
N ARG A 18 1.93 5.56 -10.14
CA ARG A 18 0.77 6.37 -9.78
C ARG A 18 1.12 7.51 -8.84
N PHE A 19 2.12 7.31 -8.01
CA PHE A 19 2.52 8.30 -7.00
C PHE A 19 4.02 8.53 -7.04
N PRO A 20 4.53 9.06 -8.16
CA PRO A 20 5.99 9.20 -8.32
C PRO A 20 6.63 10.18 -7.35
N ASP A 21 5.86 11.13 -6.83
CA ASP A 21 6.39 12.15 -5.93
C ASP A 21 6.29 11.77 -4.46
N HIS A 22 5.77 10.58 -4.17
CA HIS A 22 5.55 10.14 -2.79
C HIS A 22 6.29 8.84 -2.51
N ASP A 23 6.95 8.78 -1.38
CA ASP A 23 7.51 7.51 -0.90
C ASP A 23 6.50 6.78 -0.04
N MET A 24 5.54 7.51 0.52
CA MET A 24 4.51 6.96 1.38
C MET A 24 3.14 7.42 0.91
N LEU A 25 2.12 6.65 1.23
CA LEU A 25 0.77 6.91 0.78
C LEU A 25 -0.13 7.25 1.95
N THR A 26 -1.15 8.08 1.69
CA THR A 26 -2.17 8.36 2.67
C THR A 26 -3.26 7.29 2.57
N ALA A 27 -4.15 7.25 3.56
CA ALA A 27 -5.25 6.29 3.55
C ALA A 27 -6.12 6.47 2.30
N GLU A 28 -6.33 7.71 1.87
CA GLU A 28 -7.11 7.96 0.66
C GLU A 28 -6.44 7.39 -0.58
N GLU A 29 -5.13 7.53 -0.67
CA GLU A 29 -4.39 6.99 -1.80
C GLU A 29 -4.43 5.47 -1.79
N VAL A 30 -4.35 4.86 -0.61
CA VAL A 30 -4.46 3.41 -0.49
C VAL A 30 -5.83 2.94 -0.97
N LEU A 31 -6.89 3.69 -0.67
CA LEU A 31 -8.22 3.37 -1.16
C LEU A 31 -8.26 3.29 -2.68
N GLN A 32 -7.59 4.22 -3.34
CA GLN A 32 -7.59 4.27 -4.79
C GLN A 32 -6.97 3.04 -5.43
N VAL A 33 -5.97 2.48 -4.79
CA VAL A 33 -5.24 1.36 -5.37
C VAL A 33 -5.73 -0.01 -4.89
N THR A 34 -6.38 -0.07 -3.74
CA THR A 34 -6.86 -1.34 -3.20
C THR A 34 -8.34 -1.60 -3.44
N GLY A 35 -9.11 -0.56 -3.73
CA GLY A 35 -10.53 -0.70 -3.95
C GLY A 35 -11.35 -0.88 -2.69
N PHE A 36 -10.78 -0.60 -1.52
CA PHE A 36 -11.54 -0.63 -0.27
C PHE A 36 -12.64 0.43 -0.30
N GLU A 37 -13.69 0.17 0.45
CA GLU A 37 -14.83 1.08 0.48
C GLU A 37 -14.60 2.34 1.28
N CYS A 38 -13.79 2.27 2.33
CA CYS A 38 -13.57 3.43 3.17
C CYS A 38 -12.24 3.33 3.91
N LYS A 39 -11.82 4.48 4.45
CA LYS A 39 -10.56 4.55 5.19
C LYS A 39 -10.54 3.67 6.43
N LYS A 40 -11.71 3.44 7.01
CA LYS A 40 -11.81 2.60 8.19
C LYS A 40 -11.32 1.19 7.89
N THR A 41 -11.68 0.66 6.73
CA THR A 41 -11.24 -0.65 6.30
C THR A 41 -9.72 -0.68 6.09
N VAL A 42 -9.18 0.38 5.50
CA VAL A 42 -7.73 0.49 5.32
C VAL A 42 -7.02 0.41 6.67
N ARG A 43 -7.50 1.17 7.64
CA ARG A 43 -6.88 1.19 8.96
C ARG A 43 -7.04 -0.14 9.69
N LYS A 44 -8.12 -0.83 9.44
CA LYS A 44 -8.35 -2.14 10.05
C LYS A 44 -7.30 -3.15 9.59
N HIS A 45 -6.97 -3.12 8.32
CA HIS A 45 -6.02 -4.10 7.75
C HIS A 45 -4.58 -3.64 7.81
N LEU A 46 -4.34 -2.36 7.67
CA LEU A 46 -2.98 -1.82 7.53
C LEU A 46 -2.60 -0.80 8.61
N GLY A 47 -3.50 -0.55 9.55
CA GLY A 47 -3.28 0.49 10.56
C GLY A 47 -1.98 0.37 11.31
N GLN A 48 -1.57 -0.85 11.63
CA GLN A 48 -0.34 -1.07 12.39
C GLN A 48 0.91 -0.67 11.61
N HIS A 49 0.80 -0.58 10.30
CA HIS A 49 1.93 -0.19 9.44
C HIS A 49 1.96 1.30 9.17
N PHE A 50 0.92 2.02 9.54
CA PHE A 50 0.89 3.46 9.32
C PHE A 50 1.83 4.17 10.26
N CYS A 51 2.53 5.14 9.70
CA CYS A 51 3.41 6.02 10.46
C CYS A 51 2.74 7.40 10.47
N GLY A 52 1.92 7.62 11.47
CA GLY A 52 1.09 8.81 11.48
C GLY A 52 -0.05 8.69 10.49
N HIS A 53 -0.04 9.53 9.49
CA HIS A 53 -1.10 9.54 8.48
C HIS A 53 -0.70 8.82 7.19
N ARG A 54 0.49 8.24 7.15
CA ARG A 54 1.02 7.66 5.91
C ARG A 54 1.55 6.26 6.14
N ILE A 55 1.58 5.51 5.06
CA ILE A 55 2.07 4.14 5.07
C ILE A 55 3.04 3.95 3.91
N SER A 56 4.09 3.17 4.14
CA SER A 56 5.07 2.90 3.11
C SER A 56 4.46 2.13 1.94
N LYS A 57 4.87 2.46 0.72
CA LYS A 57 4.45 1.75 -0.48
C LYS A 57 4.77 0.25 -0.38
N VAL A 58 5.86 -0.08 0.29
CA VAL A 58 6.26 -1.48 0.45
C VAL A 58 5.19 -2.27 1.19
N HIS A 59 4.66 -1.72 2.26
CA HIS A 59 3.61 -2.41 3.01
C HIS A 59 2.35 -2.57 2.19
N VAL A 60 1.99 -1.54 1.42
CA VAL A 60 0.80 -1.59 0.57
C VAL A 60 0.99 -2.63 -0.52
N ALA A 61 2.16 -2.65 -1.15
CA ALA A 61 2.44 -3.62 -2.21
C ALA A 61 2.36 -5.05 -1.68
N ARG A 62 2.88 -5.29 -0.48
CA ARG A 62 2.80 -6.61 0.13
C ARG A 62 1.37 -7.01 0.43
N PHE A 63 0.59 -6.07 0.91
CA PHE A 63 -0.81 -6.34 1.20
C PHE A 63 -1.57 -6.70 -0.07
N MET A 64 -1.28 -5.99 -1.17
CA MET A 64 -1.95 -6.24 -2.44
C MET A 64 -1.62 -7.61 -3.04
N CYS A 65 -0.53 -8.20 -2.62
CA CYS A 65 -0.16 -9.54 -3.08
C CYS A 65 -1.00 -10.64 -2.42
N GLY A 66 -1.74 -10.27 -1.42
CA GLY A 66 -2.52 -11.24 -0.66
C GLY A 66 -1.79 -11.64 0.55
#